data_9a826418b606ef86d0f08d3a1a3d74de
#
_entry.id   9a826418b606ef86d0f08d3a1a3d74de
#
_cell.length_a   1.000
_cell.length_b   1.000
_cell.length_c   1.000
_cell.angle_alpha   90.00
_cell.angle_beta   90.00
_cell.angle_gamma   90.00
#
_symmetry.space_group_name_H-M   'P 1'
#
loop_
_entity.id
_entity.type
_entity.pdbx_description
1 polymer ?
#
loop_
_entity_poly.entity_id
_entity_poly.type
_entity_poly.pdbx_seq_one_letter_code
_entity_poly.pdbx_strand_id
1 'polypeptide(L)'
;GRVFVYDEVYGKEKHPMEVGELIYKKNCREGKEIEMTLADPSCWIRNPISWRKEETQMYSDASIAHALQGDKTHPLVPNLMPANNDRINGWRNMAQLMKVTEKPSNFIIIKGRAPYLQKTIPEMIIDERKPEDIDTTLDDHALDACRYALTHIQAPMEVKLKKSKDQLTYENLLNPDQESWTYTWRD
;
A
#
# COMPACT_ATOMS: atom_id res chain seq x y z
N GLY A 1 -7.93 -10.45 8.40
CA GLY A 1 -6.53 -10.83 8.57
C GLY A 1 -5.75 -9.77 9.32
N ARG A 2 -4.53 -10.08 9.73
CA ARG A 2 -3.60 -9.13 10.36
C ARG A 2 -2.51 -8.76 9.36
N VAL A 3 -2.10 -7.49 9.38
CA VAL A 3 -1.00 -6.98 8.58
C VAL A 3 0.22 -6.80 9.48
N PHE A 4 1.37 -7.31 9.05
CA PHE A 4 2.63 -7.16 9.76
C PHE A 4 3.62 -6.36 8.93
N VAL A 5 4.05 -5.21 9.44
CA VAL A 5 5.22 -4.50 8.92
C VAL A 5 6.44 -5.06 9.62
N TYR A 6 7.22 -5.85 8.90
CA TYR A 6 8.33 -6.59 9.49
C TYR A 6 9.70 -6.03 9.13
N ASP A 7 9.77 -5.12 8.17
CA ASP A 7 11.02 -4.49 7.78
C ASP A 7 10.80 -3.21 6.95
N GLU A 8 11.88 -2.42 6.82
CA GLU A 8 11.89 -1.14 6.15
C GLU A 8 13.21 -0.92 5.40
N VAL A 9 13.12 -0.34 4.21
CA VAL A 9 14.24 0.28 3.51
C VAL A 9 13.92 1.75 3.34
N TYR A 10 14.69 2.60 3.98
CA TYR A 10 14.55 4.05 3.90
C TYR A 10 15.88 4.71 3.56
N GLY A 11 15.85 5.76 2.75
CA GLY A 11 17.05 6.54 2.42
C GLY A 11 16.68 7.81 1.68
N LYS A 12 17.29 8.93 2.10
CA LYS A 12 17.18 10.23 1.40
C LYS A 12 18.27 10.34 0.34
N GLU A 13 18.01 11.12 -0.70
CA GLU A 13 18.98 11.51 -1.73
C GLU A 13 19.66 10.33 -2.45
N LYS A 14 18.98 9.19 -2.54
CA LYS A 14 19.48 8.01 -3.24
C LYS A 14 18.94 7.94 -4.66
N HIS A 15 19.82 7.53 -5.58
CA HIS A 15 19.39 7.20 -6.92
C HIS A 15 18.44 5.98 -6.90
N PRO A 16 17.39 5.94 -7.75
CA PRO A 16 16.44 4.82 -7.77
C PRO A 16 17.09 3.43 -7.92
N MET A 17 18.15 3.31 -8.71
CA MET A 17 18.91 2.07 -8.84
C MET A 17 19.56 1.65 -7.51
N GLU A 18 20.12 2.60 -6.75
CA GLU A 18 20.69 2.31 -5.42
C GLU A 18 19.62 1.81 -4.46
N VAL A 19 18.40 2.37 -4.52
CA VAL A 19 17.26 1.89 -3.74
C VAL A 19 16.88 0.47 -4.16
N GLY A 20 16.83 0.21 -5.47
CA GLY A 20 16.59 -1.14 -6.02
C GLY A 20 17.62 -2.14 -5.50
N GLU A 21 18.90 -1.81 -5.51
CA GLU A 21 19.96 -2.65 -4.97
C GLU A 21 19.82 -2.92 -3.46
N LEU A 22 19.42 -1.90 -2.68
CA LEU A 22 19.18 -2.10 -1.25
C LEU A 22 18.04 -3.08 -1.01
N ILE A 23 16.94 -2.95 -1.77
CA ILE A 23 15.79 -3.87 -1.72
C ILE A 23 16.24 -5.28 -2.12
N TYR A 24 16.97 -5.42 -3.22
CA TYR A 24 17.50 -6.70 -3.70
C TYR A 24 18.38 -7.40 -2.65
N LYS A 25 19.38 -6.69 -2.12
CA LYS A 25 20.29 -7.22 -1.10
C LYS A 25 19.54 -7.70 0.14
N LYS A 26 18.47 -6.97 0.52
CA LYS A 26 17.64 -7.32 1.66
C LYS A 26 16.82 -8.59 1.39
N ASN A 27 16.16 -8.65 0.26
CA ASN A 27 15.36 -9.81 -0.17
C ASN A 27 16.22 -11.07 -0.28
N CYS A 28 17.41 -10.97 -0.90
CA CYS A 28 18.34 -12.09 -1.01
C CYS A 28 18.81 -12.60 0.35
N ARG A 29 19.07 -11.69 1.31
CA ARG A 29 19.49 -12.08 2.66
C ARG A 29 18.41 -12.84 3.41
N GLU A 30 17.16 -12.47 3.21
CA GLU A 30 16.02 -13.07 3.90
C GLU A 30 15.49 -14.33 3.21
N GLY A 31 15.88 -14.55 1.93
CA GLY A 31 15.43 -15.71 1.14
C GLY A 31 13.92 -15.76 0.94
N LYS A 32 13.25 -14.60 1.01
CA LYS A 32 11.80 -14.50 0.85
C LYS A 32 11.42 -14.25 -0.59
N GLU A 33 10.41 -14.95 -1.05
CA GLU A 33 9.74 -14.67 -2.30
C GLU A 33 8.83 -13.45 -2.13
N ILE A 34 9.00 -12.44 -3.00
CA ILE A 34 8.17 -11.24 -3.03
C ILE A 34 7.07 -11.43 -4.06
N GLU A 35 5.86 -11.60 -3.58
CA GLU A 35 4.67 -11.77 -4.43
C GLU A 35 4.41 -10.52 -5.27
N MET A 36 4.56 -9.34 -4.67
CA MET A 36 4.25 -8.07 -5.30
C MET A 36 5.05 -6.92 -4.67
N THR A 37 5.47 -5.96 -5.51
CA THR A 37 6.03 -4.68 -5.08
C THR A 37 5.19 -3.55 -5.66
N LEU A 38 4.71 -2.66 -4.79
CA LEU A 38 3.89 -1.52 -5.18
C LEU A 38 4.69 -0.22 -5.06
N ALA A 39 4.59 0.64 -6.07
CA ALA A 39 5.20 1.96 -6.04
C ALA A 39 4.23 3.03 -6.53
N ASP A 40 4.50 4.28 -6.17
CA ASP A 40 3.72 5.43 -6.65
C ASP A 40 3.61 5.41 -8.17
N PRO A 41 2.42 5.62 -8.76
CA PRO A 41 2.24 5.67 -10.21
C PRO A 41 3.13 6.69 -10.92
N SER A 42 3.54 7.76 -10.25
CA SER A 42 4.47 8.75 -10.81
C SER A 42 5.84 8.17 -11.17
N CYS A 43 6.21 7.04 -10.55
CA CYS A 43 7.45 6.33 -10.88
C CYS A 43 7.51 5.85 -12.33
N TRP A 44 6.37 5.72 -13.02
CA TRP A 44 6.31 5.36 -14.45
C TRP A 44 6.35 6.55 -15.41
N ILE A 45 6.27 7.76 -14.88
CA ILE A 45 6.39 8.97 -15.70
C ILE A 45 7.85 9.12 -16.15
N ARG A 46 8.05 9.27 -17.46
CA ARG A 46 9.38 9.55 -17.99
C ARG A 46 9.79 10.96 -17.61
N ASN A 47 10.92 11.10 -16.95
CA ASN A 47 11.47 12.40 -16.58
C ASN A 47 12.90 12.53 -17.13
N PRO A 48 13.09 13.03 -18.36
CA PRO A 48 14.38 12.98 -19.05
C PRO A 48 15.44 13.92 -18.47
N ILE A 49 15.06 14.86 -17.59
CA ILE A 49 15.95 15.97 -17.23
C ILE A 49 16.66 15.77 -15.88
N SER A 50 16.09 15.03 -14.96
CA SER A 50 16.56 15.02 -13.55
C SER A 50 17.67 14.02 -13.22
N TRP A 51 18.01 13.11 -14.12
CA TRP A 51 18.89 11.97 -13.82
C TRP A 51 20.24 12.02 -14.55
N ARG A 52 20.60 13.15 -15.17
CA ARG A 52 21.92 13.32 -15.78
C ARG A 52 23.01 13.49 -14.71
N LYS A 53 23.57 12.38 -14.23
CA LYS A 53 24.99 12.35 -13.89
C LYS A 53 25.72 11.95 -15.17
N GLU A 54 26.75 12.71 -15.51
CA GLU A 54 27.49 12.62 -16.78
C GLU A 54 28.10 11.25 -17.09
N GLU A 55 28.07 10.30 -16.15
CA GLU A 55 28.69 8.98 -16.27
C GLU A 55 27.70 7.85 -16.62
N THR A 56 26.39 8.09 -16.67
CA THR A 56 25.40 7.06 -16.99
C THR A 56 24.48 7.46 -18.13
N GLN A 57 25.06 7.64 -19.33
CA GLN A 57 24.30 7.87 -20.57
C GLN A 57 23.26 6.78 -20.90
N MET A 58 23.30 5.65 -20.21
CA MET A 58 22.46 4.48 -20.48
C MET A 58 21.03 4.58 -19.95
N TYR A 59 20.71 5.57 -19.10
CA TYR A 59 19.40 5.69 -18.43
C TYR A 59 18.70 7.03 -18.65
N SER A 60 19.11 7.82 -19.63
CA SER A 60 18.61 9.19 -19.86
C SER A 60 17.10 9.28 -20.17
N ASP A 61 16.46 8.18 -20.58
CA ASP A 61 15.05 8.10 -20.94
C ASP A 61 14.23 7.14 -20.07
N ALA A 62 14.85 6.54 -19.04
CA ALA A 62 14.19 5.57 -18.20
C ALA A 62 13.35 6.25 -17.09
N SER A 63 12.21 5.67 -16.80
CA SER A 63 11.41 6.04 -15.63
C SER A 63 12.08 5.56 -14.34
N ILE A 64 11.66 6.13 -13.19
CA ILE A 64 12.09 5.64 -11.86
C ILE A 64 11.79 4.15 -11.70
N ALA A 65 10.61 3.71 -12.15
CA ALA A 65 10.22 2.30 -12.12
C ALA A 65 11.19 1.40 -12.89
N HIS A 66 11.66 1.85 -14.07
CA HIS A 66 12.64 1.11 -14.84
C HIS A 66 13.97 0.98 -14.09
N ALA A 67 14.44 2.06 -13.50
CA ALA A 67 15.68 2.05 -12.70
C ALA A 67 15.58 1.17 -11.45
N LEU A 68 14.41 1.13 -10.80
CA LEU A 68 14.13 0.25 -9.66
C LEU A 68 14.09 -1.22 -10.06
N GLN A 69 13.53 -1.55 -11.23
CA GLN A 69 13.44 -2.93 -11.71
C GLN A 69 14.80 -3.54 -12.05
N GLY A 70 15.79 -2.70 -12.41
CA GLY A 70 17.04 -3.19 -12.98
C GLY A 70 16.85 -3.71 -14.41
N ASP A 71 17.80 -4.47 -14.88
CA ASP A 71 17.74 -5.09 -16.22
C ASP A 71 17.44 -6.60 -16.16
N LYS A 72 17.30 -7.23 -17.35
CA LYS A 72 16.99 -8.66 -17.45
C LYS A 72 18.09 -9.56 -16.87
N THR A 73 19.32 -9.07 -16.83
CA THR A 73 20.48 -9.83 -16.32
C THR A 73 20.66 -9.62 -14.82
N HIS A 74 20.18 -8.51 -14.31
CA HIS A 74 20.26 -8.14 -12.88
C HIS A 74 18.94 -7.51 -12.41
N PRO A 75 17.89 -8.31 -12.22
CA PRO A 75 16.62 -7.82 -11.72
C PRO A 75 16.75 -7.42 -10.25
N LEU A 76 16.41 -6.16 -9.91
CA LEU A 76 16.56 -5.61 -8.56
C LEU A 76 15.29 -5.75 -7.74
N VAL A 77 14.17 -5.23 -8.26
CA VAL A 77 12.89 -5.23 -7.55
C VAL A 77 11.90 -6.10 -8.30
N PRO A 78 11.48 -7.24 -7.71
CA PRO A 78 10.58 -8.16 -8.37
C PRO A 78 9.15 -7.64 -8.38
N ASN A 79 8.39 -8.03 -9.43
CA ASN A 79 6.94 -7.84 -9.52
C ASN A 79 6.49 -6.40 -9.23
N LEU A 80 7.27 -5.41 -9.72
CA LEU A 80 7.00 -3.98 -9.51
C LEU A 80 5.80 -3.54 -10.36
N MET A 81 4.79 -2.96 -9.71
CA MET A 81 3.57 -2.47 -10.34
C MET A 81 3.08 -1.17 -9.69
N PRO A 82 2.30 -0.34 -10.43
CA PRO A 82 1.76 0.88 -9.88
C PRO A 82 0.73 0.58 -8.79
N ALA A 83 0.85 1.32 -7.69
CA ALA A 83 -0.12 1.27 -6.60
C ALA A 83 -1.43 1.97 -6.97
N ASN A 84 -2.50 1.62 -6.28
CA ASN A 84 -3.71 2.44 -6.29
C ASN A 84 -3.46 3.72 -5.47
N ASN A 85 -3.54 4.88 -6.14
CA ASN A 85 -3.29 6.18 -5.52
C ASN A 85 -4.57 6.86 -5.01
N ASP A 86 -5.59 6.11 -4.66
CA ASP A 86 -6.75 6.63 -3.95
C ASP A 86 -6.37 7.00 -2.50
N ARG A 87 -5.92 8.25 -2.35
CA ARG A 87 -5.31 8.75 -1.13
C ARG A 87 -6.30 8.75 0.03
N ILE A 88 -7.50 9.24 -0.19
CA ILE A 88 -8.50 9.41 0.87
C ILE A 88 -8.99 8.05 1.40
N ASN A 89 -9.34 7.13 0.51
CA ASN A 89 -9.74 5.79 0.92
C ASN A 89 -8.57 5.01 1.53
N GLY A 90 -7.35 5.25 1.05
CA GLY A 90 -6.14 4.68 1.63
C GLY A 90 -5.95 5.08 3.09
N TRP A 91 -6.09 6.37 3.43
CA TRP A 91 -6.02 6.85 4.82
C TRP A 91 -7.14 6.28 5.69
N ARG A 92 -8.37 6.21 5.19
CA ARG A 92 -9.49 5.59 5.91
C ARG A 92 -9.23 4.12 6.22
N ASN A 93 -8.73 3.36 5.25
CA ASN A 93 -8.38 1.95 5.43
C ASN A 93 -7.27 1.79 6.48
N MET A 94 -6.23 2.62 6.39
CA MET A 94 -5.12 2.61 7.34
C MET A 94 -5.62 2.92 8.76
N ALA A 95 -6.42 3.96 8.93
CA ALA A 95 -7.00 4.32 10.22
C ALA A 95 -7.87 3.20 10.81
N GLN A 96 -8.66 2.51 9.98
CA GLN A 96 -9.46 1.36 10.44
C GLN A 96 -8.59 0.19 10.93
N LEU A 97 -7.52 -0.12 10.20
CA LEU A 97 -6.60 -1.19 10.57
C LEU A 97 -5.82 -0.88 11.85
N MET A 98 -5.46 0.40 12.03
CA MET A 98 -4.75 0.88 13.22
C MET A 98 -5.63 1.08 14.44
N LYS A 99 -6.96 1.06 14.29
CA LYS A 99 -7.90 1.29 15.38
C LYS A 99 -7.68 0.29 16.50
N VAL A 100 -7.39 0.82 17.68
CA VAL A 100 -7.31 0.04 18.92
C VAL A 100 -8.71 -0.07 19.52
N THR A 101 -9.13 -1.30 19.77
CA THR A 101 -10.40 -1.64 20.44
C THR A 101 -10.09 -2.57 21.61
N GLU A 102 -11.08 -3.25 22.15
CA GLU A 102 -10.85 -4.34 23.11
C GLU A 102 -10.02 -5.49 22.53
N LYS A 103 -9.98 -5.61 21.18
CA LYS A 103 -9.15 -6.57 20.46
C LYS A 103 -7.84 -5.88 20.01
N PRO A 104 -6.73 -6.64 19.92
CA PRO A 104 -5.49 -6.11 19.36
C PRO A 104 -5.70 -5.56 17.95
N SER A 105 -4.97 -4.47 17.62
CA SER A 105 -4.97 -3.90 16.27
C SER A 105 -4.67 -4.96 15.21
N ASN A 106 -5.27 -4.81 14.04
CA ASN A 106 -4.97 -5.63 12.88
C ASN A 106 -3.71 -5.18 12.12
N PHE A 107 -3.15 -4.03 12.48
CA PHE A 107 -1.92 -3.48 11.93
C PHE A 107 -0.82 -3.53 13.00
N ILE A 108 0.23 -4.28 12.72
CA ILE A 108 1.30 -4.58 13.68
C ILE A 108 2.65 -4.21 13.06
N ILE A 109 3.39 -3.34 13.72
CA ILE A 109 4.76 -3.01 13.33
C ILE A 109 5.70 -3.75 14.29
N ILE A 110 6.62 -4.56 13.74
CA ILE A 110 7.60 -5.27 14.55
C ILE A 110 8.61 -4.26 15.10
N LYS A 111 8.74 -4.22 16.43
CA LYS A 111 9.62 -3.26 17.13
C LYS A 111 11.05 -3.31 16.58
N GLY A 112 11.58 -2.13 16.23
CA GLY A 112 12.95 -1.96 15.73
C GLY A 112 13.17 -2.38 14.28
N ARG A 113 12.12 -2.85 13.57
CA ARG A 113 12.25 -3.30 12.17
C ARG A 113 11.87 -2.23 11.15
N ALA A 114 10.97 -1.32 11.50
CA ALA A 114 10.59 -0.17 10.69
C ALA A 114 10.70 1.12 11.52
N PRO A 115 11.91 1.56 11.87
CA PRO A 115 12.13 2.66 12.81
C PRO A 115 11.61 4.00 12.27
N TYR A 116 11.73 4.22 10.97
CA TYR A 116 11.29 5.46 10.35
C TYR A 116 9.76 5.55 10.31
N LEU A 117 9.08 4.49 9.92
CA LEU A 117 7.63 4.42 9.96
C LEU A 117 7.11 4.58 11.40
N GLN A 118 7.75 3.93 12.38
CA GLN A 118 7.37 4.06 13.80
C GLN A 118 7.53 5.49 14.31
N LYS A 119 8.53 6.22 13.82
CA LYS A 119 8.74 7.63 14.17
C LYS A 119 7.70 8.53 13.52
N THR A 120 7.44 8.36 12.24
CA THR A 120 6.62 9.29 11.46
C THR A 120 5.10 9.16 11.70
N ILE A 121 4.61 7.96 12.01
CA ILE A 121 3.16 7.76 12.29
C ILE A 121 2.61 8.75 13.34
N PRO A 122 3.22 8.91 14.53
CA PRO A 122 2.67 9.82 15.53
C PRO A 122 2.91 11.31 15.22
N GLU A 123 3.77 11.63 14.26
CA GLU A 123 4.08 12.99 13.83
C GLU A 123 3.09 13.51 12.77
N MET A 124 2.28 12.62 12.18
CA MET A 124 1.33 13.01 11.15
C MET A 124 0.12 13.72 11.72
N ILE A 125 -0.21 14.86 11.14
CA ILE A 125 -1.39 15.66 11.46
C ILE A 125 -2.32 15.75 10.24
N ILE A 126 -3.56 16.05 10.51
CA ILE A 126 -4.60 16.24 9.48
C ILE A 126 -4.33 17.58 8.78
N ASP A 127 -4.52 17.63 7.46
CA ASP A 127 -4.46 18.89 6.71
C ASP A 127 -5.61 19.80 7.12
N GLU A 128 -5.30 21.04 7.55
CA GLU A 128 -6.29 22.00 8.03
C GLU A 128 -7.32 22.38 6.95
N ARG A 129 -6.95 22.32 5.67
CA ARG A 129 -7.80 22.69 4.53
C ARG A 129 -8.57 21.50 3.97
N LYS A 130 -8.05 20.29 4.20
CA LYS A 130 -8.62 19.02 3.72
C LYS A 130 -8.64 18.01 4.86
N PRO A 131 -9.62 18.07 5.78
CA PRO A 131 -9.65 17.23 6.98
C PRO A 131 -9.70 15.72 6.72
N GLU A 132 -9.96 15.31 5.50
CA GLU A 132 -9.90 13.92 5.05
C GLU A 132 -8.50 13.45 4.63
N ASP A 133 -7.53 14.36 4.54
CA ASP A 133 -6.14 14.10 4.15
C ASP A 133 -5.17 14.46 5.29
N ILE A 134 -3.93 14.02 5.15
CA ILE A 134 -2.84 14.41 6.04
C ILE A 134 -2.06 15.59 5.46
N ASP A 135 -1.37 16.33 6.32
CA ASP A 135 -0.52 17.44 5.92
C ASP A 135 0.72 16.93 5.15
N THR A 136 0.75 17.21 3.84
CA THR A 136 1.83 16.79 2.93
C THR A 136 3.10 17.64 3.04
N THR A 137 3.12 18.66 3.88
CA THR A 137 4.35 19.42 4.17
C THR A 137 5.28 18.68 5.12
N LEU A 138 4.75 17.66 5.81
CA LEU A 138 5.51 16.76 6.67
C LEU A 138 6.14 15.61 5.87
N ASP A 139 7.05 14.89 6.50
CA ASP A 139 7.71 13.72 5.86
C ASP A 139 6.76 12.49 5.88
N ASP A 140 5.90 12.42 4.87
CA ASP A 140 4.85 11.40 4.74
C ASP A 140 5.27 10.15 3.92
N HIS A 141 6.51 10.11 3.42
CA HIS A 141 6.96 9.08 2.47
C HIS A 141 6.82 7.64 2.98
N ALA A 142 7.16 7.39 4.24
CA ALA A 142 7.01 6.04 4.81
C ALA A 142 5.54 5.66 5.00
N LEU A 143 4.71 6.64 5.37
CA LEU A 143 3.27 6.43 5.48
C LEU A 143 2.63 6.18 4.12
N ASP A 144 3.00 6.94 3.09
CA ASP A 144 2.49 6.74 1.74
C ASP A 144 2.86 5.36 1.20
N ALA A 145 4.10 4.91 1.39
CA ALA A 145 4.50 3.56 1.03
C ALA A 145 3.65 2.49 1.75
N CYS A 146 3.40 2.68 3.03
CA CYS A 146 2.52 1.82 3.82
C CYS A 146 1.07 1.88 3.33
N ARG A 147 0.54 3.08 3.05
CA ARG A 147 -0.79 3.30 2.51
C ARG A 147 -1.01 2.57 1.18
N TYR A 148 -0.04 2.58 0.27
CA TYR A 148 -0.12 1.85 -0.99
C TYR A 148 -0.32 0.35 -0.77
N ALA A 149 0.47 -0.24 0.12
CA ALA A 149 0.33 -1.65 0.46
C ALA A 149 -1.04 -1.94 1.08
N LEU A 150 -1.50 -1.13 2.03
CA LEU A 150 -2.76 -1.32 2.73
C LEU A 150 -3.99 -1.06 1.85
N THR A 151 -3.87 -0.15 0.87
CA THR A 151 -4.94 0.06 -0.12
C THR A 151 -5.10 -1.14 -1.04
N HIS A 152 -4.01 -1.84 -1.34
CA HIS A 152 -4.02 -3.06 -2.14
C HIS A 152 -4.54 -4.27 -1.35
N ILE A 153 -4.12 -4.41 -0.10
CA ILE A 153 -4.65 -5.40 0.83
C ILE A 153 -6.02 -4.91 1.29
N GLN A 154 -6.99 -4.91 0.40
CA GLN A 154 -8.38 -4.62 0.80
C GLN A 154 -8.71 -5.53 1.98
N ALA A 155 -9.14 -4.93 3.11
CA ALA A 155 -9.81 -5.69 4.14
C ALA A 155 -10.83 -6.59 3.42
N PRO A 156 -10.92 -7.89 3.73
CA PRO A 156 -11.85 -8.75 3.06
C PRO A 156 -13.20 -8.03 3.09
N MET A 157 -13.63 -7.52 1.92
CA MET A 157 -15.01 -7.09 1.79
C MET A 157 -15.79 -8.31 2.25
N GLU A 158 -16.59 -8.17 3.30
CA GLU A 158 -17.66 -9.11 3.49
C GLU A 158 -18.43 -9.10 2.17
N VAL A 159 -18.08 -10.03 1.32
CA VAL A 159 -18.88 -10.32 0.13
C VAL A 159 -20.16 -10.83 0.74
N LYS A 160 -21.13 -9.93 0.95
CA LYS A 160 -22.51 -10.32 1.16
C LYS A 160 -22.87 -11.00 -0.15
N LEU A 161 -22.63 -12.31 -0.18
CA LEU A 161 -23.09 -13.17 -1.26
C LEU A 161 -24.58 -12.82 -1.39
N LYS A 162 -24.97 -12.22 -2.51
CA LYS A 162 -26.39 -12.05 -2.83
C LYS A 162 -26.95 -13.47 -2.81
N LYS A 163 -27.67 -13.79 -1.74
CA LYS A 163 -28.34 -15.09 -1.65
C LYS A 163 -29.19 -15.22 -2.92
N SER A 164 -29.11 -16.34 -3.58
CA SER A 164 -29.95 -16.60 -4.74
C SER A 164 -31.43 -16.49 -4.31
N LYS A 165 -32.32 -16.13 -5.25
CA LYS A 165 -33.76 -16.08 -4.94
C LYS A 165 -34.25 -17.37 -4.26
N ASP A 166 -33.72 -18.51 -4.66
CA ASP A 166 -34.06 -19.83 -4.11
C ASP A 166 -33.60 -20.00 -2.67
N GLN A 167 -32.41 -19.49 -2.31
CA GLN A 167 -31.94 -19.53 -0.91
C GLN A 167 -32.73 -18.60 0.01
N LEU A 168 -33.11 -17.41 -0.48
CA LEU A 168 -33.98 -16.48 0.24
C LEU A 168 -35.37 -17.09 0.48
N THR A 169 -35.92 -17.78 -0.51
CA THR A 169 -37.21 -18.48 -0.39
C THR A 169 -37.14 -19.61 0.65
N TYR A 170 -36.06 -20.37 0.69
CA TYR A 170 -35.87 -21.46 1.63
C TYR A 170 -35.72 -20.97 3.08
N GLU A 171 -34.97 -19.87 3.29
CA GLU A 171 -34.82 -19.27 4.63
C GLU A 171 -36.11 -18.61 5.12
N ASN A 172 -36.89 -17.98 4.25
CA ASN A 172 -38.20 -17.42 4.61
C ASN A 172 -39.23 -18.50 4.98
N LEU A 173 -39.12 -19.69 4.39
CA LEU A 173 -39.94 -20.85 4.77
C LEU A 173 -39.55 -21.43 6.12
N LEU A 174 -38.25 -21.34 6.49
CA LEU A 174 -37.76 -21.86 7.76
C LEU A 174 -37.94 -20.88 8.93
N ASN A 175 -37.99 -19.58 8.66
CA ASN A 175 -38.13 -18.53 9.68
C ASN A 175 -39.13 -17.43 9.20
N PRO A 176 -40.43 -17.71 9.25
CA PRO A 176 -41.47 -16.80 8.75
C PRO A 176 -41.59 -15.49 9.55
N ASP A 177 -41.03 -15.43 10.76
CA ASP A 177 -41.15 -14.27 11.68
C ASP A 177 -39.98 -13.26 11.59
N GLN A 178 -38.99 -13.45 10.71
CA GLN A 178 -37.96 -12.44 10.46
C GLN A 178 -38.42 -11.48 9.38
N GLU A 179 -38.71 -10.24 9.80
CA GLU A 179 -38.93 -9.11 8.86
C GLU A 179 -37.73 -8.97 7.92
N SER A 180 -37.97 -9.23 6.64
CA SER A 180 -36.96 -9.08 5.60
C SER A 180 -36.76 -7.58 5.29
N TRP A 181 -35.66 -7.01 5.79
CA TRP A 181 -35.23 -5.69 5.37
C TRP A 181 -34.73 -5.73 3.93
N THR A 182 -35.60 -5.43 2.98
CA THR A 182 -35.24 -5.26 1.58
C THR A 182 -34.73 -3.85 1.33
N TYR A 183 -33.43 -3.68 1.14
CA TYR A 183 -32.88 -2.48 0.56
C TYR A 183 -33.10 -2.52 -0.96
N THR A 184 -34.03 -1.72 -1.45
CA THR A 184 -34.19 -1.44 -2.88
C THR A 184 -33.22 -0.32 -3.26
N TRP A 185 -32.26 -0.63 -4.12
CA TRP A 185 -31.52 0.41 -4.85
C TRP A 185 -32.45 0.91 -5.96
N ARG A 186 -32.68 2.22 -5.98
CA ARG A 186 -33.25 2.87 -7.16
C ARG A 186 -32.11 3.19 -8.11
N ASP A 187 -32.36 2.95 -9.39
CA ASP A 187 -31.49 3.26 -10.53
C ASP A 187 -31.09 4.74 -10.61
#